data_4b457bce14deb01b353ea57988b50036
#
_entry.id   4b457bce14deb01b353ea57988b50036
#
_cell.length_a   1.000
_cell.length_b   1.000
_cell.length_c   1.000
_cell.angle_alpha   90.00
_cell.angle_beta   90.00
_cell.angle_gamma   90.00
#
_symmetry.space_group_name_H-M   'P 1'
#
loop_
_entity.id
_entity.type
_entity.pdbx_description
1 polymer ?
#
loop_
_entity_poly.entity_id
_entity_poly.type
_entity_poly.pdbx_seq_one_letter_code
_entity_poly.pdbx_strand_id
1 'polypeptide(L)'
;MPDEPATGSSTKPPRMPPRWFVRAAWSVHRGYYRVTGGRRGLWKPKPGKWGTMRLTTVGRKSGAERVAILGYYEDGENIVTMAMNGWGKGEPAWWLNLQANPDVTVELKDGVRLVHGRAAEGDERDRLWARWSDFGDDVDAYSQLRPGETAVVVLEPREA
;
A
#
# COMPACT_ATOMS: atom_id res chain seq x y z
N MET A 1 2.26 44.24 29.66
CA MET A 1 2.52 42.94 29.02
C MET A 1 1.50 42.81 27.89
N PRO A 2 1.90 42.95 26.64
CA PRO A 2 0.98 42.66 25.55
C PRO A 2 0.90 41.16 25.30
N ASP A 3 -0.33 40.66 25.25
CA ASP A 3 -0.69 39.31 24.87
C ASP A 3 -0.21 39.00 23.44
N GLU A 4 0.60 37.95 23.30
CA GLU A 4 0.88 37.36 22.00
C GLU A 4 -0.35 36.56 21.52
N PRO A 5 -0.84 36.82 20.31
CA PRO A 5 -1.89 35.96 19.75
C PRO A 5 -1.25 34.63 19.32
N ALA A 6 -1.76 33.55 19.90
CA ALA A 6 -1.47 32.20 19.45
C ALA A 6 -1.81 32.06 17.97
N THR A 7 -0.78 31.91 17.14
CA THR A 7 -0.90 31.55 15.73
C THR A 7 -1.40 30.11 15.64
N GLY A 8 -2.72 29.96 15.58
CA GLY A 8 -3.34 28.70 15.20
C GLY A 8 -2.97 28.38 13.76
N SER A 9 -2.03 27.45 13.56
CA SER A 9 -1.77 26.88 12.25
C SER A 9 -2.99 26.06 11.85
N SER A 10 -3.87 26.66 11.08
CA SER A 10 -4.98 25.98 10.41
C SER A 10 -4.37 25.07 9.33
N THR A 11 -4.00 23.86 9.71
CA THR A 11 -3.66 22.80 8.75
C THR A 11 -4.95 22.38 8.06
N LYS A 12 -5.18 22.93 6.86
CA LYS A 12 -6.25 22.45 5.98
C LYS A 12 -6.05 20.95 5.77
N PRO A 13 -7.10 20.11 5.93
CA PRO A 13 -6.99 18.70 5.66
C PRO A 13 -6.55 18.47 4.20
N PRO A 14 -5.67 17.47 3.95
CA PRO A 14 -5.20 17.20 2.62
C PRO A 14 -6.40 16.90 1.69
N ARG A 15 -6.47 17.62 0.58
CA ARG A 15 -7.50 17.38 -0.43
C ARG A 15 -7.16 16.12 -1.20
N MET A 16 -7.97 15.09 -1.03
CA MET A 16 -7.86 13.90 -1.87
C MET A 16 -8.27 14.22 -3.31
N PRO A 17 -7.49 13.76 -4.30
CA PRO A 17 -7.93 13.82 -5.68
C PRO A 17 -9.23 13.02 -5.86
N PRO A 18 -10.13 13.43 -6.75
CA PRO A 18 -11.38 12.73 -6.97
C PRO A 18 -11.14 11.28 -7.41
N ARG A 19 -11.98 10.36 -6.95
CA ARG A 19 -11.85 8.90 -7.19
C ARG A 19 -11.72 8.53 -8.66
N TRP A 20 -12.34 9.28 -9.56
CA TRP A 20 -12.21 9.06 -10.99
C TRP A 20 -10.79 9.31 -11.49
N PHE A 21 -10.10 10.32 -10.93
CA PHE A 21 -8.70 10.63 -11.26
C PHE A 21 -7.77 9.52 -10.78
N VAL A 22 -7.95 9.05 -9.55
CA VAL A 22 -7.18 7.92 -9.00
C VAL A 22 -7.41 6.66 -9.84
N ARG A 23 -8.66 6.38 -10.20
CA ARG A 23 -9.00 5.25 -11.08
C ARG A 23 -8.41 5.38 -12.49
N ALA A 24 -8.44 6.59 -13.06
CA ALA A 24 -7.84 6.87 -14.36
C ALA A 24 -6.32 6.71 -14.32
N ALA A 25 -5.65 7.25 -13.32
CA ALA A 25 -4.20 7.09 -13.13
C ALA A 25 -3.81 5.61 -12.99
N TRP A 26 -4.56 4.83 -12.22
CA TRP A 26 -4.33 3.38 -12.09
C TRP A 26 -4.65 2.60 -13.36
N SER A 27 -5.63 3.04 -14.15
CA SER A 27 -5.96 2.40 -15.44
C SER A 27 -4.88 2.67 -16.49
N VAL A 28 -4.34 3.89 -16.54
CA VAL A 28 -3.20 4.26 -17.39
C VAL A 28 -1.96 3.47 -16.99
N HIS A 29 -1.68 3.35 -15.69
CA HIS A 29 -0.55 2.58 -15.18
C HIS A 29 -0.67 1.09 -15.52
N ARG A 30 -1.86 0.51 -15.40
CA ARG A 30 -2.13 -0.87 -15.82
C ARG A 30 -2.00 -1.08 -17.32
N GLY A 31 -2.43 -0.10 -18.13
CA GLY A 31 -2.25 -0.12 -19.59
C GLY A 31 -0.78 -0.08 -19.98
N TYR A 32 -0.02 0.82 -19.39
CA TYR A 32 1.43 0.91 -19.58
C TYR A 32 2.15 -0.39 -19.18
N TYR A 33 1.74 -0.98 -18.06
CA TYR A 33 2.24 -2.27 -17.59
C TYR A 33 2.01 -3.40 -18.61
N ARG A 34 0.80 -3.48 -19.19
CA ARG A 34 0.46 -4.49 -20.23
C ARG A 34 1.29 -4.34 -21.50
N VAL A 35 1.51 -3.10 -21.95
CA VAL A 35 2.23 -2.79 -23.20
C VAL A 35 3.74 -3.01 -23.06
N THR A 36 4.30 -2.81 -21.86
CA THR A 36 5.75 -2.89 -21.62
C THR A 36 6.23 -4.25 -21.08
N GLY A 37 5.38 -5.28 -21.09
CA GLY A 37 5.74 -6.62 -20.58
C GLY A 37 5.96 -6.66 -19.08
N GLY A 38 5.40 -5.73 -18.34
CA GLY A 38 5.29 -5.75 -16.87
C GLY A 38 6.51 -5.33 -16.08
N ARG A 39 7.70 -5.27 -16.66
CA ARG A 39 8.93 -5.00 -15.91
C ARG A 39 9.26 -3.51 -15.73
N ARG A 40 8.80 -2.65 -16.61
CA ARG A 40 9.12 -1.21 -16.59
C ARG A 40 8.33 -0.40 -15.57
N GLY A 41 7.21 -0.92 -15.07
CA GLY A 41 6.38 -0.29 -14.03
C GLY A 41 6.76 -0.64 -12.60
N LEU A 42 7.77 -1.51 -12.40
CA LEU A 42 8.24 -1.93 -11.09
C LEU A 42 9.59 -1.28 -10.79
N TRP A 43 9.74 -0.77 -9.57
CA TRP A 43 11.01 -0.22 -9.08
C TRP A 43 11.24 -0.60 -7.63
N LYS A 44 12.53 -0.66 -7.25
CA LYS A 44 12.92 -0.95 -5.87
C LYS A 44 12.72 0.27 -4.97
N PRO A 45 12.42 0.05 -3.69
CA PRO A 45 12.46 1.12 -2.70
C PRO A 45 13.85 1.76 -2.63
N LYS A 46 13.86 3.06 -2.37
CA LYS A 46 15.07 3.85 -2.13
C LYS A 46 14.87 4.66 -0.86
N PRO A 47 15.94 5.19 -0.23
CA PRO A 47 15.79 6.14 0.88
C PRO A 47 14.82 7.27 0.51
N GLY A 48 13.78 7.46 1.32
CA GLY A 48 12.74 8.46 1.10
C GLY A 48 11.75 8.16 -0.05
N LYS A 49 11.80 6.97 -0.65
CA LYS A 49 10.87 6.58 -1.73
C LYS A 49 10.51 5.10 -1.65
N TRP A 50 9.23 4.81 -1.56
CA TRP A 50 8.70 3.45 -1.64
C TRP A 50 8.86 2.87 -3.05
N GLY A 51 8.91 1.54 -3.13
CA GLY A 51 8.96 0.79 -4.38
C GLY A 51 7.57 0.42 -4.89
N THR A 52 7.53 -0.20 -6.06
CA THR A 52 6.29 -0.71 -6.66
C THR A 52 6.41 -2.21 -6.94
N MET A 53 5.41 -2.97 -6.52
CA MET A 53 5.30 -4.41 -6.72
C MET A 53 4.00 -4.79 -7.42
N ARG A 54 3.99 -5.99 -7.99
CA ARG A 54 2.80 -6.64 -8.53
C ARG A 54 2.43 -7.82 -7.63
N LEU A 55 1.32 -7.70 -6.94
CA LEU A 55 0.78 -8.75 -6.09
C LEU A 55 -0.29 -9.54 -6.85
N THR A 56 -0.14 -10.87 -6.92
CA THR A 56 -1.15 -11.77 -7.47
C THR A 56 -1.85 -12.49 -6.34
N THR A 57 -3.15 -12.29 -6.21
CA THR A 57 -4.01 -12.95 -5.22
C THR A 57 -5.02 -13.87 -5.89
N VAL A 58 -5.60 -14.77 -5.13
CA VAL A 58 -6.71 -15.62 -5.57
C VAL A 58 -8.02 -14.97 -5.15
N GLY A 59 -8.91 -14.72 -6.11
CA GLY A 59 -10.23 -14.16 -5.84
C GLY A 59 -11.03 -15.04 -4.89
N ARG A 60 -11.36 -14.51 -3.71
CA ARG A 60 -12.06 -15.29 -2.66
C ARG A 60 -13.45 -15.80 -3.06
N LYS A 61 -14.07 -15.18 -4.06
CA LYS A 61 -15.39 -15.57 -4.57
C LYS A 61 -15.32 -16.39 -5.85
N SER A 62 -14.37 -16.09 -6.73
CA SER A 62 -14.29 -16.71 -8.07
C SER A 62 -13.20 -17.76 -8.20
N GLY A 63 -12.19 -17.77 -7.31
CA GLY A 63 -10.99 -18.58 -7.46
C GLY A 63 -10.04 -18.12 -8.58
N ALA A 64 -10.40 -17.06 -9.30
CA ALA A 64 -9.57 -16.52 -10.38
C ALA A 64 -8.43 -15.67 -9.84
N GLU A 65 -7.32 -15.64 -10.57
CA GLU A 65 -6.21 -14.75 -10.25
C GLU A 65 -6.61 -13.28 -10.36
N ARG A 66 -6.19 -12.49 -9.38
CA ARG A 66 -6.39 -11.05 -9.33
C ARG A 66 -5.06 -10.37 -9.07
N VAL A 67 -4.79 -9.33 -9.83
CA VAL A 67 -3.52 -8.59 -9.77
C VAL A 67 -3.74 -7.19 -9.23
N ALA A 68 -2.89 -6.78 -8.30
CA ALA A 68 -2.83 -5.42 -7.78
C ALA A 68 -1.39 -4.88 -7.89
N ILE A 69 -1.28 -3.62 -8.29
CA ILE A 69 0.00 -2.89 -8.27
C ILE A 69 0.00 -2.03 -6.99
N LEU A 70 0.99 -2.24 -6.15
CA LEU A 70 1.04 -1.66 -4.81
C LEU A 70 2.40 -1.02 -4.54
N GLY A 71 2.39 0.04 -3.73
CA GLY A 71 3.59 0.58 -3.12
C GLY A 71 4.07 -0.31 -1.97
N TYR A 72 5.38 -0.41 -1.79
CA TYR A 72 5.98 -1.21 -0.72
C TYR A 72 7.33 -0.65 -0.26
N TYR A 73 7.75 -1.09 0.91
CA TYR A 73 9.14 -1.01 1.34
C TYR A 73 9.58 -2.36 1.94
N GLU A 74 10.87 -2.52 2.15
CA GLU A 74 11.45 -3.72 2.73
C GLU A 74 11.73 -3.53 4.23
N ASP A 75 11.41 -4.55 5.02
CA ASP A 75 11.71 -4.65 6.45
C ASP A 75 12.44 -5.97 6.68
N GLY A 76 13.77 -5.95 6.58
CA GLY A 76 14.57 -7.17 6.49
C GLY A 76 14.22 -7.95 5.24
N GLU A 77 13.82 -9.20 5.38
CA GLU A 77 13.36 -10.05 4.27
C GLU A 77 11.87 -9.87 3.95
N ASN A 78 11.14 -9.18 4.80
CA ASN A 78 9.71 -8.95 4.63
C ASN A 78 9.44 -7.77 3.70
N ILE A 79 8.33 -7.86 2.99
CA ILE A 79 7.78 -6.79 2.17
C ILE A 79 6.59 -6.20 2.93
N VAL A 80 6.53 -4.88 3.03
CA VAL A 80 5.49 -4.17 3.78
C VAL A 80 4.69 -3.27 2.87
N THR A 81 3.37 -3.38 2.92
CA THR A 81 2.42 -2.53 2.20
C THR A 81 1.26 -2.14 3.12
N MET A 82 0.35 -1.32 2.62
CA MET A 82 -0.86 -0.90 3.33
C MET A 82 -2.12 -1.16 2.53
N ALA A 83 -3.17 -1.63 3.21
CA ALA A 83 -4.48 -1.81 2.62
C ALA A 83 -5.31 -0.51 2.68
N MET A 84 -4.80 0.54 2.06
CA MET A 84 -5.38 1.89 2.16
C MET A 84 -6.57 2.16 1.22
N ASN A 85 -6.77 1.34 0.21
CA ASN A 85 -7.85 1.50 -0.78
C ASN A 85 -7.94 2.93 -1.39
N GLY A 86 -6.77 3.55 -1.68
CA GLY A 86 -6.70 4.94 -2.11
C GLY A 86 -7.31 5.92 -1.10
N TRP A 87 -7.25 5.59 0.19
CA TRP A 87 -7.86 6.31 1.33
C TRP A 87 -9.39 6.43 1.24
N GLY A 88 -10.02 5.57 0.43
CA GLY A 88 -11.47 5.47 0.33
C GLY A 88 -12.09 4.52 1.35
N LYS A 89 -13.41 4.49 1.37
CA LYS A 89 -14.17 3.56 2.24
C LYS A 89 -13.98 2.10 1.81
N GLY A 90 -14.08 1.21 2.78
CA GLY A 90 -13.99 -0.23 2.57
C GLY A 90 -12.59 -0.75 2.40
N GLU A 91 -12.45 -2.06 2.46
CA GLU A 91 -11.18 -2.75 2.25
C GLU A 91 -10.91 -2.97 0.76
N PRO A 92 -9.65 -2.86 0.31
CA PRO A 92 -9.32 -3.21 -1.06
C PRO A 92 -9.54 -4.71 -1.29
N ALA A 93 -10.02 -5.05 -2.48
CA ALA A 93 -10.35 -6.43 -2.81
C ALA A 93 -9.14 -7.38 -2.69
N TRP A 94 -7.94 -6.90 -3.01
CA TRP A 94 -6.73 -7.71 -2.89
C TRP A 94 -6.43 -8.09 -1.43
N TRP A 95 -6.73 -7.21 -0.47
CA TRP A 95 -6.54 -7.52 0.95
C TRP A 95 -7.54 -8.56 1.44
N LEU A 96 -8.79 -8.43 1.06
CA LEU A 96 -9.81 -9.43 1.37
C LEU A 96 -9.47 -10.80 0.75
N ASN A 97 -8.94 -10.82 -0.47
CA ASN A 97 -8.49 -12.05 -1.12
C ASN A 97 -7.27 -12.65 -0.39
N LEU A 98 -6.33 -11.81 0.02
CA LEU A 98 -5.12 -12.23 0.75
C LEU A 98 -5.46 -12.83 2.12
N GLN A 99 -6.42 -12.25 2.84
CA GLN A 99 -6.89 -12.81 4.10
C GLN A 99 -7.51 -14.19 3.93
N ALA A 100 -8.23 -14.42 2.83
CA ALA A 100 -8.83 -15.73 2.52
C ALA A 100 -7.78 -16.75 2.04
N ASN A 101 -6.78 -16.32 1.28
CA ASN A 101 -5.72 -17.15 0.71
C ASN A 101 -4.37 -16.43 0.88
N PRO A 102 -3.70 -16.60 2.02
CA PRO A 102 -2.52 -15.80 2.37
C PRO A 102 -1.24 -16.19 1.63
N ASP A 103 -1.18 -17.37 1.05
CA ASP A 103 -0.03 -17.85 0.29
C ASP A 103 -0.14 -17.43 -1.17
N VAL A 104 0.67 -16.46 -1.54
CA VAL A 104 0.56 -15.76 -2.83
C VAL A 104 1.92 -15.51 -3.45
N THR A 105 1.91 -14.92 -4.63
CA THR A 105 3.10 -14.55 -5.39
C THR A 105 3.19 -13.04 -5.51
N VAL A 106 4.39 -12.52 -5.32
CA VAL A 106 4.72 -11.12 -5.57
C VAL A 106 5.83 -11.02 -6.61
N GLU A 107 5.66 -10.12 -7.56
CA GLU A 107 6.67 -9.78 -8.55
C GLU A 107 7.27 -8.43 -8.22
N LEU A 108 8.60 -8.43 -8.05
CA LEU A 108 9.42 -7.26 -7.79
C LEU A 108 10.28 -6.97 -9.02
N LYS A 109 10.98 -5.84 -9.01
CA LYS A 109 11.92 -5.46 -10.08
C LYS A 109 12.97 -6.54 -10.37
N ASP A 110 13.41 -7.27 -9.35
CA ASP A 110 14.49 -8.26 -9.42
C ASP A 110 14.02 -9.72 -9.47
N GLY A 111 12.72 -9.97 -9.51
CA GLY A 111 12.20 -11.33 -9.66
C GLY A 111 10.89 -11.59 -8.92
N VAL A 112 10.49 -12.85 -8.94
CA VAL A 112 9.25 -13.34 -8.33
C VAL A 112 9.59 -14.00 -6.99
N ARG A 113 8.75 -13.73 -5.98
CA ARG A 113 8.86 -14.35 -4.65
C ARG A 113 7.54 -14.98 -4.23
N LEU A 114 7.64 -16.13 -3.56
CA LEU A 114 6.53 -16.74 -2.85
C LEU A 114 6.48 -16.14 -1.45
N VAL A 115 5.30 -15.69 -1.04
CA VAL A 115 5.11 -15.01 0.23
C VAL A 115 3.85 -15.46 0.95
N HIS A 116 3.87 -15.30 2.28
CA HIS A 116 2.71 -15.44 3.14
C HIS A 116 2.29 -14.05 3.66
N GLY A 117 1.06 -13.67 3.40
CA GLY A 117 0.54 -12.36 3.79
C GLY A 117 -0.20 -12.39 5.11
N ARG A 118 0.07 -11.42 5.96
CA ARG A 118 -0.62 -11.21 7.23
C ARG A 118 -0.72 -9.73 7.59
N ALA A 119 -1.62 -9.39 8.51
CA ALA A 119 -1.62 -8.08 9.13
C ALA A 119 -0.53 -7.97 10.20
N ALA A 120 0.11 -6.82 10.29
CA ALA A 120 0.93 -6.47 11.45
C ALA A 120 0.03 -6.06 12.61
N GLU A 121 0.42 -6.40 13.82
CA GLU A 121 -0.32 -6.11 15.05
C GLU A 121 0.60 -5.54 16.14
N GLY A 122 0.03 -4.81 17.09
CA GLY A 122 0.76 -4.29 18.26
C GLY A 122 1.95 -3.41 17.89
N ASP A 123 3.06 -3.61 18.59
CA ASP A 123 4.29 -2.82 18.42
C ASP A 123 4.90 -2.94 17.01
N GLU A 124 4.77 -4.10 16.36
CA GLU A 124 5.20 -4.29 14.98
C GLU A 124 4.42 -3.38 14.04
N ARG A 125 3.09 -3.33 14.22
CA ARG A 125 2.24 -2.44 13.43
C ARG A 125 2.64 -0.97 13.60
N ASP A 126 2.83 -0.53 14.83
CA ASP A 126 3.18 0.85 15.14
C ASP A 126 4.53 1.24 14.53
N ARG A 127 5.50 0.37 14.64
CA ARG A 127 6.83 0.56 14.03
C ARG A 127 6.77 0.64 12.50
N LEU A 128 6.04 -0.27 11.89
CA LEU A 128 5.91 -0.31 10.42
C LEU A 128 5.07 0.85 9.89
N TRP A 129 4.04 1.26 10.62
CA TRP A 129 3.24 2.45 10.30
C TRP A 129 4.10 3.72 10.29
N ALA A 130 4.90 3.91 11.33
CA ALA A 130 5.78 5.07 11.45
C ALA A 130 6.76 5.18 10.27
N ARG A 131 7.27 4.07 9.75
CA ARG A 131 8.16 4.07 8.58
C ARG A 131 7.49 4.57 7.31
N TRP A 132 6.19 4.42 7.15
CA TRP A 132 5.48 5.01 6.00
C TRP A 132 5.56 6.52 5.97
N SER A 133 5.58 7.17 7.11
CA SER A 133 5.74 8.63 7.22
C SER A 133 7.11 9.12 6.73
N ASP A 134 8.13 8.27 6.74
CA ASP A 134 9.47 8.59 6.24
C ASP A 134 9.51 8.83 4.72
N PHE A 135 8.48 8.40 4.01
CA PHE A 135 8.35 8.61 2.56
C PHE A 135 7.71 9.95 2.18
N GLY A 136 7.46 10.82 3.16
CA GLY A 136 6.95 12.17 2.95
C GLY A 136 5.43 12.30 2.86
N ASP A 137 4.70 11.20 3.01
CA ASP A 137 3.24 11.20 3.07
C ASP A 137 2.77 11.33 4.52
N ASP A 138 1.78 12.17 4.76
CA ASP A 138 1.10 12.26 6.06
C ASP A 138 0.05 11.15 6.16
N VAL A 139 0.51 9.93 6.40
CA VAL A 139 -0.35 8.75 6.48
C VAL A 139 -1.35 8.83 7.63
N ASP A 140 -1.01 9.53 8.72
CA ASP A 140 -1.92 9.73 9.84
C ASP A 140 -3.11 10.60 9.45
N ALA A 141 -2.86 11.73 8.78
CA ALA A 141 -3.92 12.60 8.30
C ALA A 141 -4.81 11.92 7.25
N TYR A 142 -4.21 11.17 6.33
CA TYR A 142 -4.97 10.42 5.33
C TYR A 142 -5.78 9.28 5.92
N SER A 143 -5.26 8.59 6.92
CA SER A 143 -5.96 7.47 7.57
C SER A 143 -7.22 7.91 8.29
N GLN A 144 -7.25 9.14 8.82
CA GLN A 144 -8.43 9.73 9.45
C GLN A 144 -9.60 9.96 8.48
N LEU A 145 -9.35 10.00 7.18
CA LEU A 145 -10.39 10.10 6.15
C LEU A 145 -11.14 8.80 5.91
N ARG A 146 -10.64 7.69 6.46
CA ARG A 146 -11.28 6.38 6.36
C ARG A 146 -12.01 6.03 7.65
N PRO A 147 -13.22 5.45 7.58
CA PRO A 147 -13.80 4.77 8.70
C PRO A 147 -13.03 3.46 8.97
N GLY A 148 -12.60 3.26 10.21
CA GLY A 148 -11.87 2.07 10.61
C GLY A 148 -10.36 2.14 10.41
N GLU A 149 -9.69 1.10 10.85
CA GLU A 149 -8.23 0.97 10.81
C GLU A 149 -7.74 0.56 9.43
N THR A 150 -6.64 1.15 8.99
CA THR A 150 -5.94 0.72 7.77
C THR A 150 -4.94 -0.37 8.14
N ALA A 151 -5.08 -1.56 7.57
CA ALA A 151 -4.17 -2.65 7.83
C ALA A 151 -2.77 -2.36 7.26
N VAL A 152 -1.75 -2.58 8.07
CA VAL A 152 -0.36 -2.72 7.62
C VAL A 152 -0.16 -4.18 7.31
N VAL A 153 0.20 -4.48 6.07
CA VAL A 153 0.30 -5.85 5.56
C VAL A 153 1.75 -6.24 5.40
N VAL A 154 2.13 -7.35 6.02
CA VAL A 154 3.46 -7.94 5.92
C VAL A 154 3.39 -9.17 5.03
N LEU A 155 4.25 -9.21 4.01
CA LEU A 155 4.44 -10.36 3.14
C LEU A 155 5.76 -11.03 3.52
N GLU A 156 5.68 -12.16 4.18
CA GLU A 156 6.83 -12.92 4.65
C GLU A 156 7.29 -13.89 3.56
N PRO A 157 8.62 -14.02 3.32
CA PRO A 157 9.12 -15.04 2.41
C PRO A 157 8.69 -16.44 2.85
N ARG A 158 8.29 -17.28 1.91
CA ARG A 158 8.05 -18.69 2.17
C ARG A 158 8.76 -19.57 1.14
N GLU A 159 9.13 -20.75 1.57
CA GLU A 159 9.68 -21.77 0.69
C GLU A 159 8.57 -22.40 -0.17
N ALA A 160 8.97 -22.91 -1.31
CA ALA A 160 8.07 -23.58 -2.24
C ALA A 160 7.59 -24.93 -1.69
#